data_d8d58598d106c87cdd50dbda6d142156
#
_entry.id   d8d58598d106c87cdd50dbda6d142156
#
_cell.length_a   1.000
_cell.length_b   1.000
_cell.length_c   1.000
_cell.angle_alpha   90.00
_cell.angle_beta   90.00
_cell.angle_gamma   90.00
#
_symmetry.space_group_name_H-M   'P 1'
#
loop_
_entity.id
_entity.type
_entity.pdbx_description
1 polymer ?
#
loop_
_entity_poly.entity_id
_entity_poly.type
_entity_poly.pdbx_seq_one_letter_code
_entity_poly.pdbx_strand_id
1 'polypeptide(L)'
;MKLNYKRTVLIGLSFMAILCFWQFYDQVVPYLLENVFGLKTFAANAIMSIDNVLAIFMLPLFGAISDRTNTKLGKRTPYILYGTIASVILLVVLGVFNEMRSFWGFMFTLMAILVVMAIYRTPAVAFMPDVTPKPLRSKANAVINLVGYIGGIFATVVMMFMLKSEKRADGSSVYSEDQSFLPVFLVIAGFMLVAVLVQTFSIRENKLPHVEDEREEVTVGGKMPKDVKVSLVLILSSVFLWFMAYNAVTTAFSRYCVEIWGADLGTSSSYLLVATIAAIAAFVPLGFISSKIGRKKAVLLGITLMTVCYVIAIFIKAQTPLMYAIFGLVGIGWASINVNSFPMVVEMSSGSDVGKYTGFYYTFSMAAQITTPLLSGFLIDNLGWGYSVLFPYAVIFSALSFMTMLFVRHGDSKPQAKASVLENFDVED
;
A
#
# COMPACT_ATOMS: atom_id res chain seq x y z
N MET A 1 -17.42 12.37 18.24
CA MET A 1 -16.81 12.97 17.02
C MET A 1 -17.28 12.23 15.77
N LYS A 2 -17.60 12.95 14.67
CA LYS A 2 -17.96 12.35 13.38
C LYS A 2 -16.86 12.61 12.35
N LEU A 3 -16.54 11.61 11.51
CA LEU A 3 -15.58 11.79 10.41
C LEU A 3 -16.19 12.68 9.33
N ASN A 4 -15.42 13.65 8.87
CA ASN A 4 -15.79 14.44 7.70
C ASN A 4 -15.39 13.68 6.42
N TYR A 5 -16.32 12.86 5.92
CA TYR A 5 -16.10 12.01 4.75
C TYR A 5 -15.72 12.81 3.49
N LYS A 6 -16.38 13.96 3.23
CA LYS A 6 -16.07 14.80 2.07
C LYS A 6 -14.60 15.22 2.08
N ARG A 7 -14.12 15.74 3.22
CA ARG A 7 -12.72 16.12 3.38
C ARG A 7 -11.78 14.93 3.23
N THR A 8 -12.11 13.79 3.83
CA THR A 8 -11.29 12.58 3.77
C THR A 8 -11.18 12.03 2.35
N VAL A 9 -12.27 12.02 1.58
CA VAL A 9 -12.26 11.63 0.17
C VAL A 9 -11.39 12.58 -0.66
N LEU A 10 -11.52 13.89 -0.45
CA LEU A 10 -10.70 14.89 -1.16
C LEU A 10 -9.19 14.72 -0.85
N ILE A 11 -8.82 14.42 0.40
CA ILE A 11 -7.44 14.09 0.77
C ILE A 11 -6.99 12.79 0.10
N GLY A 12 -7.88 11.82 -0.05
CA GLY A 12 -7.63 10.55 -0.73
C GLY A 12 -7.32 10.67 -2.22
N LEU A 13 -7.61 11.82 -2.87
CA LEU A 13 -7.34 11.99 -4.30
C LEU A 13 -5.85 11.95 -4.64
N SER A 14 -4.96 12.41 -3.77
CA SER A 14 -3.51 12.20 -3.96
C SER A 14 -3.12 10.73 -3.87
N PHE A 15 -3.76 9.99 -2.98
CA PHE A 15 -3.54 8.55 -2.87
C PHE A 15 -4.09 7.80 -4.09
N MET A 16 -5.23 8.26 -4.64
CA MET A 16 -5.80 7.76 -5.89
C MET A 16 -4.84 7.97 -7.07
N ALA A 17 -4.22 9.15 -7.18
CA ALA A 17 -3.21 9.44 -8.21
C ALA A 17 -1.99 8.53 -8.06
N ILE A 18 -1.51 8.31 -6.83
CA ILE A 18 -0.38 7.41 -6.53
C ILE A 18 -0.69 5.97 -6.94
N LEU A 19 -1.84 5.42 -6.54
CA LEU A 19 -2.19 4.03 -6.88
C LEU A 19 -2.50 3.86 -8.37
N CYS A 20 -3.01 4.90 -9.05
CA CYS A 20 -3.17 4.91 -10.50
C CYS A 20 -1.80 4.74 -11.20
N PHE A 21 -0.79 5.51 -10.76
CA PHE A 21 0.58 5.39 -11.28
C PHE A 21 1.18 4.01 -11.02
N TRP A 22 1.12 3.50 -9.79
CA TRP A 22 1.72 2.20 -9.45
C TRP A 22 1.08 1.05 -10.21
N GLN A 23 -0.26 1.06 -10.35
CA GLN A 23 -0.96 0.05 -11.13
C GLN A 23 -0.52 0.04 -12.60
N PHE A 24 -0.35 1.23 -13.19
CA PHE A 24 0.17 1.37 -14.55
C PHE A 24 1.63 0.93 -14.64
N TYR A 25 2.48 1.38 -13.71
CA TYR A 25 3.89 1.06 -13.63
C TYR A 25 4.12 -0.45 -13.56
N ASP A 26 3.45 -1.13 -12.63
CA ASP A 26 3.62 -2.56 -12.40
C ASP A 26 3.18 -3.43 -13.59
N GLN A 27 2.26 -2.95 -14.41
CA GLN A 27 1.75 -3.72 -15.55
C GLN A 27 2.46 -3.39 -16.87
N VAL A 28 2.77 -2.11 -17.11
CA VAL A 28 3.26 -1.66 -18.43
C VAL A 28 4.78 -1.65 -18.49
N VAL A 29 5.46 -1.15 -17.43
CA VAL A 29 6.93 -0.99 -17.49
C VAL A 29 7.66 -2.32 -17.67
N PRO A 30 7.36 -3.42 -16.95
CA PRO A 30 8.01 -4.71 -17.21
C PRO A 30 7.83 -5.18 -18.64
N TYR A 31 6.61 -5.04 -19.18
CA TYR A 31 6.31 -5.40 -20.56
C TYR A 31 7.18 -4.60 -21.56
N LEU A 32 7.30 -3.29 -21.37
CA LEU A 32 8.13 -2.44 -22.23
C LEU A 32 9.62 -2.81 -22.15
N LEU A 33 10.12 -3.08 -20.94
CA LEU A 33 11.51 -3.49 -20.75
C LEU A 33 11.83 -4.81 -21.48
N GLU A 34 10.93 -5.78 -21.43
CA GLU A 34 11.12 -7.09 -22.05
C GLU A 34 10.85 -7.06 -23.56
N ASN A 35 9.72 -6.52 -23.99
CA ASN A 35 9.23 -6.68 -25.36
C ASN A 35 9.63 -5.52 -26.31
N VAL A 36 9.79 -4.28 -25.80
CA VAL A 36 10.21 -3.15 -26.61
C VAL A 36 11.74 -2.98 -26.59
N PHE A 37 12.33 -3.13 -25.41
CA PHE A 37 13.79 -2.96 -25.22
C PHE A 37 14.58 -4.27 -25.22
N GLY A 38 13.91 -5.43 -25.28
CA GLY A 38 14.56 -6.74 -25.43
C GLY A 38 15.35 -7.21 -24.22
N LEU A 39 15.04 -6.71 -23.01
CA LEU A 39 15.70 -7.14 -21.79
C LEU A 39 15.22 -8.55 -21.38
N LYS A 40 16.14 -9.32 -20.79
CA LYS A 40 15.76 -10.57 -20.14
C LYS A 40 14.92 -10.27 -18.90
N THR A 41 13.96 -11.16 -18.59
CA THR A 41 13.05 -11.03 -17.43
C THR A 41 13.78 -10.75 -16.12
N PHE A 42 14.93 -11.37 -15.88
CA PHE A 42 15.74 -11.09 -14.69
C PHE A 42 16.19 -9.61 -14.62
N ALA A 43 16.67 -9.06 -15.74
CA ALA A 43 17.10 -7.66 -15.79
C ALA A 43 15.92 -6.69 -15.63
N ALA A 44 14.78 -6.98 -16.25
CA ALA A 44 13.55 -6.21 -16.09
C ALA A 44 13.09 -6.20 -14.61
N ASN A 45 13.04 -7.37 -13.97
CA ASN A 45 12.69 -7.48 -12.56
C ASN A 45 13.68 -6.80 -11.61
N ALA A 46 14.98 -6.81 -11.93
CA ALA A 46 15.99 -6.09 -11.16
C ALA A 46 15.76 -4.58 -11.25
N ILE A 47 15.44 -4.04 -12.43
CA ILE A 47 15.09 -2.62 -12.62
C ILE A 47 13.81 -2.29 -11.84
N MET A 48 12.78 -3.14 -11.93
CA MET A 48 11.53 -2.96 -11.18
C MET A 48 11.74 -2.94 -9.67
N SER A 49 12.77 -3.61 -9.16
CA SER A 49 13.05 -3.62 -7.72
C SER A 49 13.75 -2.34 -7.20
N ILE A 50 14.22 -1.47 -8.09
CA ILE A 50 14.94 -0.24 -7.71
C ILE A 50 14.03 0.71 -6.94
N ASP A 51 12.74 0.77 -7.25
CA ASP A 51 11.76 1.58 -6.55
C ASP A 51 11.70 1.23 -5.05
N ASN A 52 11.70 -0.07 -4.73
CA ASN A 52 11.69 -0.56 -3.36
C ASN A 52 12.98 -0.21 -2.61
N VAL A 53 14.12 -0.30 -3.29
CA VAL A 53 15.42 0.10 -2.72
C VAL A 53 15.44 1.60 -2.43
N LEU A 54 15.01 2.44 -3.39
CA LEU A 54 14.90 3.89 -3.20
C LEU A 54 13.93 4.22 -2.06
N ALA A 55 12.79 3.54 -1.99
CA ALA A 55 11.77 3.77 -0.99
C ALA A 55 12.28 3.59 0.45
N ILE A 56 13.14 2.59 0.71
CA ILE A 56 13.71 2.34 2.05
C ILE A 56 14.38 3.60 2.62
N PHE A 57 15.12 4.34 1.80
CA PHE A 57 15.88 5.52 2.25
C PHE A 57 15.08 6.81 2.08
N MET A 58 14.38 6.96 0.96
CA MET A 58 13.74 8.22 0.60
C MET A 58 12.43 8.47 1.37
N LEU A 59 11.64 7.43 1.66
CA LEU A 59 10.35 7.64 2.32
C LEU A 59 10.50 8.22 3.74
N PRO A 60 11.37 7.70 4.64
CA PRO A 60 11.60 8.32 5.94
C PRO A 60 12.22 9.72 5.83
N LEU A 61 13.16 9.89 4.88
CA LEU A 61 13.84 11.16 4.67
C LEU A 61 12.85 12.27 4.28
N PHE A 62 12.07 12.07 3.22
CA PHE A 62 11.11 13.06 2.76
C PHE A 62 9.88 13.18 3.67
N GLY A 63 9.56 12.14 4.43
CA GLY A 63 8.64 12.23 5.54
C GLY A 63 9.10 13.25 6.57
N ALA A 64 10.33 13.10 7.07
CA ALA A 64 10.91 14.00 8.06
C ALA A 64 11.15 15.43 7.53
N ILE A 65 11.56 15.59 6.26
CA ILE A 65 11.71 16.91 5.63
C ILE A 65 10.35 17.61 5.55
N SER A 66 9.32 16.90 5.10
CA SER A 66 7.97 17.48 4.98
C SER A 66 7.36 17.82 6.34
N ASP A 67 7.73 17.13 7.43
CA ASP A 67 7.31 17.46 8.79
C ASP A 67 7.77 18.86 9.23
N ARG A 68 8.95 19.29 8.76
CA ARG A 68 9.57 20.58 9.09
C ARG A 68 9.22 21.69 8.11
N THR A 69 8.53 21.36 7.03
CA THR A 69 8.15 22.33 6.00
C THR A 69 7.01 23.21 6.49
N ASN A 70 7.14 24.52 6.27
CA ASN A 70 6.10 25.50 6.54
C ASN A 70 6.02 26.48 5.36
N THR A 71 4.95 26.37 4.58
CA THR A 71 4.75 27.22 3.39
C THR A 71 3.35 27.82 3.36
N LYS A 72 3.13 28.79 2.47
CA LYS A 72 1.80 29.40 2.24
C LYS A 72 0.76 28.38 1.75
N LEU A 73 1.18 27.29 1.13
CA LEU A 73 0.31 26.20 0.66
C LEU A 73 0.04 25.15 1.75
N GLY A 74 0.83 25.15 2.81
CA GLY A 74 0.79 24.18 3.89
C GLY A 74 2.09 23.39 4.02
N LYS A 75 2.03 22.32 4.78
CA LYS A 75 3.16 21.44 5.12
C LYS A 75 3.33 20.31 4.08
N ARG A 76 2.22 19.70 3.65
CA ARG A 76 2.19 18.54 2.73
C ARG A 76 1.87 18.92 1.29
N THR A 77 0.96 19.89 1.11
CA THR A 77 0.45 20.31 -0.20
C THR A 77 1.54 20.67 -1.21
N PRO A 78 2.65 21.35 -0.87
CA PRO A 78 3.70 21.63 -1.84
C PRO A 78 4.32 20.36 -2.45
N TYR A 79 4.60 19.35 -1.62
CA TYR A 79 5.16 18.08 -2.09
C TYR A 79 4.18 17.33 -2.99
N ILE A 80 2.90 17.31 -2.61
CA ILE A 80 1.84 16.65 -3.38
C ILE A 80 1.68 17.33 -4.74
N LEU A 81 1.56 18.66 -4.75
CA LEU A 81 1.31 19.43 -5.99
C LEU A 81 2.51 19.37 -6.94
N TYR A 82 3.68 19.82 -6.47
CA TYR A 82 4.87 19.89 -7.32
C TYR A 82 5.41 18.51 -7.66
N GLY A 83 5.32 17.55 -6.73
CA GLY A 83 5.68 16.15 -6.98
C GLY A 83 4.80 15.52 -8.06
N THR A 84 3.48 15.75 -8.02
CA THR A 84 2.58 15.26 -9.07
C THR A 84 2.84 15.93 -10.41
N ILE A 85 3.03 17.26 -10.46
CA ILE A 85 3.35 17.96 -11.71
C ILE A 85 4.64 17.41 -12.32
N ALA A 86 5.70 17.25 -11.52
CA ALA A 86 6.95 16.67 -12.00
C ALA A 86 6.77 15.22 -12.48
N SER A 87 6.01 14.39 -11.74
CA SER A 87 5.72 13.01 -12.14
C SER A 87 4.92 12.94 -13.44
N VAL A 88 3.94 13.81 -13.64
CA VAL A 88 3.13 13.89 -14.86
C VAL A 88 4.01 14.26 -16.07
N ILE A 89 4.88 15.27 -15.94
CA ILE A 89 5.80 15.66 -16.99
C ILE A 89 6.73 14.48 -17.34
N LEU A 90 7.35 13.87 -16.33
CA LEU A 90 8.25 12.73 -16.53
C LEU A 90 7.53 11.52 -17.10
N LEU A 91 6.27 11.28 -16.73
CA LEU A 91 5.46 10.19 -17.27
C LEU A 91 5.20 10.36 -18.78
N VAL A 92 4.90 11.60 -19.20
CA VAL A 92 4.73 11.93 -20.62
C VAL A 92 6.06 11.77 -21.37
N VAL A 93 7.17 12.26 -20.81
CA VAL A 93 8.52 12.12 -21.38
C VAL A 93 8.92 10.65 -21.49
N LEU A 94 8.57 9.83 -20.48
CA LEU A 94 8.80 8.38 -20.51
C LEU A 94 8.07 7.72 -21.69
N GLY A 95 6.80 8.11 -21.92
CA GLY A 95 6.02 7.66 -23.07
C GLY A 95 6.66 8.07 -24.40
N VAL A 96 7.15 9.30 -24.51
CA VAL A 96 7.84 9.78 -25.71
C VAL A 96 9.12 8.98 -25.99
N PHE A 97 9.97 8.73 -24.97
CA PHE A 97 11.17 7.92 -25.15
C PHE A 97 10.84 6.45 -25.48
N ASN A 98 9.72 5.94 -25.01
CA ASN A 98 9.22 4.62 -25.41
C ASN A 98 8.90 4.59 -26.91
N GLU A 99 8.14 5.59 -27.45
CA GLU A 99 7.84 5.69 -28.88
C GLU A 99 9.11 5.86 -29.74
N MET A 100 10.07 6.62 -29.23
CA MET A 100 11.39 6.78 -29.90
C MET A 100 12.28 5.54 -29.78
N ARG A 101 11.86 4.50 -29.05
CA ARG A 101 12.65 3.30 -28.72
C ARG A 101 14.01 3.62 -28.15
N SER A 102 14.14 4.76 -27.42
CA SER A 102 15.39 5.22 -26.82
C SER A 102 15.58 4.60 -25.45
N PHE A 103 16.34 3.53 -25.35
CA PHE A 103 16.58 2.81 -24.08
C PHE A 103 17.15 3.72 -22.97
N TRP A 104 18.19 4.46 -23.24
CA TRP A 104 18.82 5.34 -22.24
C TRP A 104 17.91 6.50 -21.83
N GLY A 105 17.19 7.11 -22.77
CA GLY A 105 16.19 8.15 -22.47
C GLY A 105 15.09 7.59 -21.57
N PHE A 106 14.58 6.41 -21.88
CA PHE A 106 13.59 5.71 -21.06
C PHE A 106 14.13 5.42 -19.67
N MET A 107 15.33 4.83 -19.54
CA MET A 107 15.93 4.47 -18.25
C MET A 107 16.19 5.67 -17.34
N PHE A 108 16.78 6.75 -17.87
CA PHE A 108 17.02 7.97 -17.07
C PHE A 108 15.72 8.61 -16.61
N THR A 109 14.71 8.67 -17.50
CA THR A 109 13.40 9.21 -17.14
C THR A 109 12.68 8.32 -16.13
N LEU A 110 12.78 6.98 -16.27
CA LEU A 110 12.25 6.02 -15.32
C LEU A 110 12.85 6.21 -13.92
N MET A 111 14.16 6.34 -13.82
CA MET A 111 14.83 6.60 -12.54
C MET A 111 14.39 7.94 -11.95
N ALA A 112 14.28 8.98 -12.76
CA ALA A 112 13.84 10.30 -12.31
C ALA A 112 12.40 10.28 -11.76
N ILE A 113 11.47 9.59 -12.43
CA ILE A 113 10.08 9.52 -11.96
C ILE A 113 9.97 8.71 -10.65
N LEU A 114 10.74 7.63 -10.49
CA LEU A 114 10.76 6.85 -9.25
C LEU A 114 11.25 7.69 -8.06
N VAL A 115 12.28 8.53 -8.27
CA VAL A 115 12.77 9.48 -7.26
C VAL A 115 11.68 10.49 -6.91
N VAL A 116 11.02 11.10 -7.88
CA VAL A 116 9.94 12.08 -7.64
C VAL A 116 8.75 11.44 -6.93
N MET A 117 8.37 10.22 -7.33
CA MET A 117 7.31 9.47 -6.66
C MET A 117 7.65 9.20 -5.20
N ALA A 118 8.89 8.83 -4.89
CA ALA A 118 9.34 8.62 -3.52
C ALA A 118 9.33 9.93 -2.68
N ILE A 119 9.63 11.09 -3.30
CA ILE A 119 9.61 12.40 -2.63
C ILE A 119 8.22 12.76 -2.11
N TYR A 120 7.17 12.57 -2.91
CA TYR A 120 5.85 13.06 -2.52
C TYR A 120 4.92 11.99 -1.92
N ARG A 121 5.22 10.69 -2.09
CA ARG A 121 4.39 9.60 -1.58
C ARG A 121 4.15 9.69 -0.06
N THR A 122 5.23 9.84 0.72
CA THR A 122 5.11 9.93 2.19
C THR A 122 4.33 11.17 2.64
N PRO A 123 4.62 12.40 2.16
CA PRO A 123 3.79 13.56 2.45
C PRO A 123 2.31 13.38 2.10
N ALA A 124 2.00 12.76 0.97
CA ALA A 124 0.62 12.52 0.55
C ALA A 124 -0.14 11.60 1.51
N VAL A 125 0.50 10.50 1.95
CA VAL A 125 -0.10 9.58 2.92
C VAL A 125 -0.17 10.18 4.32
N ALA A 126 0.84 10.94 4.74
CA ALA A 126 0.88 11.58 6.04
C ALA A 126 -0.16 12.72 6.19
N PHE A 127 -0.68 13.25 5.10
CA PHE A 127 -1.65 14.33 5.13
C PHE A 127 -2.96 13.94 5.85
N MET A 128 -3.43 12.71 5.67
CA MET A 128 -4.65 12.24 6.33
C MET A 128 -4.54 12.23 7.86
N PRO A 129 -3.52 11.60 8.48
CA PRO A 129 -3.40 11.62 9.94
C PRO A 129 -3.10 13.00 10.53
N ASP A 130 -2.45 13.92 9.78
CA ASP A 130 -2.20 15.30 10.23
C ASP A 130 -3.49 16.09 10.50
N VAL A 131 -4.59 15.78 9.80
CA VAL A 131 -5.87 16.50 9.87
C VAL A 131 -7.01 15.66 10.42
N THR A 132 -6.72 14.45 10.90
CA THR A 132 -7.74 13.52 11.41
C THR A 132 -7.47 13.17 12.87
N PRO A 133 -8.43 13.40 13.79
CA PRO A 133 -8.31 13.02 15.20
C PRO A 133 -8.00 11.52 15.37
N LYS A 134 -7.17 11.19 16.36
CA LYS A 134 -6.70 9.82 16.64
C LYS A 134 -7.79 8.74 16.58
N PRO A 135 -8.97 8.89 17.26
CA PRO A 135 -10.00 7.86 17.24
C PRO A 135 -10.63 7.61 15.87
N LEU A 136 -10.51 8.56 14.93
CA LEU A 136 -11.10 8.47 13.59
C LEU A 136 -10.09 8.07 12.51
N ARG A 137 -8.80 7.97 12.81
CA ARG A 137 -7.73 7.67 11.83
C ARG A 137 -7.94 6.35 11.11
N SER A 138 -8.38 5.27 11.78
CA SER A 138 -8.67 3.99 11.10
C SER A 138 -9.82 4.11 10.11
N LYS A 139 -10.89 4.82 10.46
CA LYS A 139 -12.00 5.09 9.52
C LYS A 139 -11.54 5.93 8.34
N ALA A 140 -10.73 6.97 8.59
CA ALA A 140 -10.18 7.80 7.54
C ALA A 140 -9.23 7.01 6.64
N ASN A 141 -8.36 6.17 7.21
CA ASN A 141 -7.45 5.31 6.47
C ASN A 141 -8.21 4.32 5.56
N ALA A 142 -9.30 3.73 6.05
CA ALA A 142 -10.18 2.90 5.24
C ALA A 142 -10.74 3.65 4.03
N VAL A 143 -11.18 4.89 4.22
CA VAL A 143 -11.73 5.73 3.14
C VAL A 143 -10.65 6.10 2.12
N ILE A 144 -9.46 6.55 2.56
CA ILE A 144 -8.39 6.93 1.60
C ILE A 144 -7.87 5.72 0.83
N ASN A 145 -7.80 4.53 1.44
CA ASN A 145 -7.44 3.31 0.73
C ASN A 145 -8.50 2.96 -0.34
N LEU A 146 -9.79 3.02 0.02
CA LEU A 146 -10.85 2.80 -0.97
C LEU A 146 -10.76 3.77 -2.14
N VAL A 147 -10.57 5.08 -1.88
CA VAL A 147 -10.38 6.10 -2.92
C VAL A 147 -9.13 5.80 -3.75
N GLY A 148 -8.04 5.36 -3.12
CA GLY A 148 -6.82 4.94 -3.79
C GLY A 148 -7.05 3.79 -4.78
N TYR A 149 -7.77 2.74 -4.38
CA TYR A 149 -8.09 1.61 -5.25
C TYR A 149 -8.92 2.00 -6.49
N ILE A 150 -9.76 3.05 -6.41
CA ILE A 150 -10.45 3.59 -7.59
C ILE A 150 -9.43 4.04 -8.63
N GLY A 151 -8.29 4.63 -8.23
CA GLY A 151 -7.20 4.98 -9.14
C GLY A 151 -6.57 3.77 -9.83
N GLY A 152 -6.30 2.71 -9.07
CA GLY A 152 -5.80 1.45 -9.63
C GLY A 152 -6.77 0.79 -10.62
N ILE A 153 -8.07 0.77 -10.28
CA ILE A 153 -9.14 0.28 -11.17
C ILE A 153 -9.18 1.12 -12.44
N PHE A 154 -9.13 2.46 -12.32
CA PHE A 154 -9.13 3.36 -13.48
C PHE A 154 -7.96 3.04 -14.42
N ALA A 155 -6.73 2.89 -13.89
CA ALA A 155 -5.56 2.54 -14.69
C ALA A 155 -5.76 1.21 -15.43
N THR A 156 -6.28 0.19 -14.74
CA THR A 156 -6.56 -1.13 -15.34
C THR A 156 -7.59 -1.03 -16.46
N VAL A 157 -8.68 -0.29 -16.25
CA VAL A 157 -9.73 -0.08 -17.25
C VAL A 157 -9.17 0.66 -18.47
N VAL A 158 -8.39 1.72 -18.27
CA VAL A 158 -7.74 2.45 -19.37
C VAL A 158 -6.84 1.53 -20.19
N MET A 159 -6.01 0.72 -19.54
CA MET A 159 -5.16 -0.25 -20.25
C MET A 159 -5.98 -1.29 -21.01
N MET A 160 -7.05 -1.82 -20.42
CA MET A 160 -7.91 -2.81 -21.05
C MET A 160 -8.58 -2.30 -22.33
N PHE A 161 -8.99 -1.02 -22.36
CA PHE A 161 -9.65 -0.44 -23.54
C PHE A 161 -8.68 0.12 -24.57
N MET A 162 -7.52 0.62 -24.15
CA MET A 162 -6.59 1.32 -25.03
C MET A 162 -5.47 0.43 -25.56
N LEU A 163 -5.10 -0.64 -24.83
CA LEU A 163 -4.08 -1.58 -25.26
C LEU A 163 -4.75 -2.86 -25.77
N LYS A 164 -4.63 -3.11 -27.06
CA LYS A 164 -5.16 -4.32 -27.70
C LYS A 164 -4.10 -5.41 -27.66
N SER A 165 -4.33 -6.46 -26.91
CA SER A 165 -3.45 -7.64 -26.89
C SER A 165 -3.95 -8.71 -27.85
N GLU A 166 -3.02 -9.33 -28.56
CA GLU A 166 -3.25 -10.52 -29.39
C GLU A 166 -2.72 -11.74 -28.64
N LYS A 167 -3.47 -12.85 -28.69
CA LYS A 167 -3.00 -14.11 -28.10
C LYS A 167 -2.09 -14.84 -29.08
N ARG A 168 -0.88 -15.15 -28.68
CA ARG A 168 -0.01 -16.07 -29.42
C ARG A 168 -0.48 -17.52 -29.26
N ALA A 169 0.02 -18.39 -30.14
CA ALA A 169 -0.28 -19.83 -30.13
C ALA A 169 0.20 -20.54 -28.83
N ASP A 170 1.15 -19.95 -28.12
CA ASP A 170 1.66 -20.42 -26.83
C ASP A 170 0.81 -19.96 -25.63
N GLY A 171 -0.31 -19.25 -25.88
CA GLY A 171 -1.21 -18.69 -24.85
C GLY A 171 -0.73 -17.38 -24.24
N SER A 172 0.45 -16.86 -24.60
CA SER A 172 0.93 -15.56 -24.14
C SER A 172 0.16 -14.42 -24.85
N SER A 173 -0.11 -13.34 -24.12
CA SER A 173 -0.70 -12.12 -24.67
C SER A 173 0.42 -11.14 -25.02
N VAL A 174 0.48 -10.72 -26.27
CA VAL A 174 1.44 -9.73 -26.76
C VAL A 174 0.67 -8.58 -27.38
N TYR A 175 1.10 -7.36 -27.13
CA TYR A 175 0.54 -6.20 -27.82
C TYR A 175 1.12 -6.14 -29.23
N SER A 176 0.33 -5.64 -30.19
CA SER A 176 0.75 -5.54 -31.57
C SER A 176 2.02 -4.65 -31.67
N GLU A 177 2.94 -4.98 -32.57
CA GLU A 177 4.23 -4.27 -32.72
C GLU A 177 4.05 -2.76 -33.05
N ASP A 178 2.93 -2.42 -33.70
CA ASP A 178 2.57 -1.04 -34.06
C ASP A 178 1.76 -0.32 -32.98
N GLN A 179 1.53 -0.97 -31.81
CA GLN A 179 0.74 -0.38 -30.74
C GLN A 179 1.48 0.77 -30.06
N SER A 180 0.99 2.00 -30.25
CA SER A 180 1.46 3.15 -29.46
C SER A 180 0.97 3.07 -28.02
N PHE A 181 1.90 3.20 -27.08
CA PHE A 181 1.61 3.29 -25.65
C PHE A 181 1.43 4.73 -25.18
N LEU A 182 1.89 5.73 -25.96
CA LEU A 182 1.85 7.14 -25.58
C LEU A 182 0.45 7.63 -25.16
N PRO A 183 -0.65 7.27 -25.84
CA PRO A 183 -2.00 7.68 -25.42
C PRO A 183 -2.35 7.23 -24.00
N VAL A 184 -1.91 6.02 -23.60
CA VAL A 184 -2.14 5.51 -22.23
C VAL A 184 -1.35 6.33 -21.22
N PHE A 185 -0.08 6.63 -21.50
CA PHE A 185 0.74 7.51 -20.65
C PHE A 185 0.07 8.88 -20.45
N LEU A 186 -0.48 9.47 -21.51
CA LEU A 186 -1.16 10.76 -21.46
C LEU A 186 -2.45 10.72 -20.63
N VAL A 187 -3.26 9.67 -20.76
CA VAL A 187 -4.51 9.51 -20.00
C VAL A 187 -4.22 9.32 -18.50
N ILE A 188 -3.24 8.46 -18.16
CA ILE A 188 -2.82 8.26 -16.76
C ILE A 188 -2.26 9.57 -16.17
N ALA A 189 -1.38 10.26 -16.89
CA ALA A 189 -0.81 11.54 -16.49
C ALA A 189 -1.91 12.60 -16.27
N GLY A 190 -2.85 12.71 -17.19
CA GLY A 190 -4.00 13.64 -17.10
C GLY A 190 -4.88 13.33 -15.90
N PHE A 191 -5.19 12.06 -15.64
CA PHE A 191 -5.97 11.65 -14.48
C PHE A 191 -5.27 12.00 -13.15
N MET A 192 -3.98 11.72 -13.02
CA MET A 192 -3.18 12.07 -11.85
C MET A 192 -3.20 13.58 -11.59
N LEU A 193 -2.98 14.37 -12.65
CA LEU A 193 -2.99 15.83 -12.57
C LEU A 193 -4.34 16.38 -12.10
N VAL A 194 -5.42 15.93 -12.74
CA VAL A 194 -6.80 16.37 -12.40
C VAL A 194 -7.12 16.01 -10.94
N ALA A 195 -6.82 14.80 -10.50
CA ALA A 195 -7.07 14.37 -9.13
C ALA A 195 -6.39 15.28 -8.09
N VAL A 196 -5.10 15.58 -8.29
CA VAL A 196 -4.34 16.42 -7.35
C VAL A 196 -4.70 17.90 -7.46
N LEU A 197 -5.02 18.41 -8.63
CA LEU A 197 -5.54 19.78 -8.77
C LEU A 197 -6.88 19.94 -8.05
N VAL A 198 -7.81 19.01 -8.21
CA VAL A 198 -9.10 19.00 -7.48
C VAL A 198 -8.86 19.01 -5.98
N GLN A 199 -7.94 18.19 -5.47
CA GLN A 199 -7.57 18.19 -4.05
C GLN A 199 -7.03 19.56 -3.62
N THR A 200 -6.03 20.09 -4.32
CA THR A 200 -5.31 21.31 -3.95
C THR A 200 -6.23 22.54 -3.95
N PHE A 201 -7.12 22.65 -4.94
CA PHE A 201 -8.08 23.77 -5.02
C PHE A 201 -9.24 23.62 -4.04
N SER A 202 -9.63 22.40 -3.69
CA SER A 202 -10.73 22.13 -2.75
C SER A 202 -10.31 22.20 -1.29
N ILE A 203 -9.03 21.92 -0.99
CA ILE A 203 -8.50 21.86 0.38
C ILE A 203 -7.38 22.88 0.54
N ARG A 204 -7.59 23.82 1.45
CA ARG A 204 -6.55 24.74 1.90
C ARG A 204 -5.97 24.21 3.21
N GLU A 205 -4.82 23.53 3.14
CA GLU A 205 -4.19 22.87 4.29
C GLU A 205 -4.05 23.78 5.51
N ASN A 206 -3.56 25.03 5.32
CA ASN A 206 -3.36 26.01 6.40
C ASN A 206 -4.67 26.49 7.09
N LYS A 207 -5.84 26.20 6.51
CA LYS A 207 -7.14 26.50 7.11
C LYS A 207 -7.77 25.31 7.82
N LEU A 208 -7.14 24.13 7.71
CA LEU A 208 -7.61 22.96 8.41
C LEU A 208 -7.17 23.02 9.88
N PRO A 209 -8.01 22.60 10.81
CA PRO A 209 -7.55 22.38 12.16
C PRO A 209 -6.50 21.25 12.08
N HIS A 210 -5.24 21.61 12.23
CA HIS A 210 -4.23 20.63 12.58
C HIS A 210 -4.65 20.08 13.93
N VAL A 211 -4.76 18.77 14.01
CA VAL A 211 -4.97 18.10 15.28
C VAL A 211 -3.66 18.29 16.05
N GLU A 212 -3.57 19.40 16.79
CA GLU A 212 -2.64 19.45 17.91
C GLU A 212 -3.07 18.30 18.79
N ASP A 213 -2.31 17.22 18.75
CA ASP A 213 -2.43 16.21 19.76
C ASP A 213 -2.34 16.96 21.08
N GLU A 214 -3.41 16.95 21.88
CA GLU A 214 -3.29 17.25 23.30
C GLU A 214 -2.15 16.36 23.75
N ARG A 215 -1.00 16.99 23.90
CA ARG A 215 0.24 16.33 24.29
C ARG A 215 0.01 15.92 25.74
N GLU A 216 -0.46 14.73 25.95
CA GLU A 216 0.11 14.00 27.07
C GLU A 216 1.61 14.03 26.76
N GLU A 217 2.36 14.75 27.58
CA GLU A 217 3.80 14.90 27.48
C GLU A 217 4.46 13.51 27.52
N VAL A 218 4.45 12.83 26.35
CA VAL A 218 5.18 11.58 26.14
C VAL A 218 6.68 11.87 25.94
N THR A 219 7.08 13.12 26.06
CA THR A 219 8.49 13.52 25.93
C THR A 219 8.98 14.21 27.17
N VAL A 220 9.41 13.44 28.13
CA VAL A 220 10.34 13.94 29.17
C VAL A 220 11.68 14.18 28.46
N GLY A 221 12.04 15.46 28.24
CA GLY A 221 13.32 15.86 27.65
C GLY A 221 13.49 15.60 26.14
N GLY A 222 12.44 15.59 25.34
CA GLY A 222 12.51 15.48 23.86
C GLY A 222 12.87 14.09 23.35
N LYS A 223 12.98 13.06 24.19
CA LYS A 223 13.26 11.68 23.82
C LYS A 223 12.03 10.80 24.01
N MET A 224 11.78 9.92 23.03
CA MET A 224 10.71 8.92 23.12
C MET A 224 10.97 8.00 24.32
N PRO A 225 9.96 7.72 25.19
CA PRO A 225 10.07 6.72 26.28
C PRO A 225 10.47 5.36 25.74
N LYS A 226 11.24 4.61 26.54
CA LYS A 226 11.78 3.30 26.12
C LYS A 226 10.68 2.31 25.78
N ASP A 227 9.57 2.28 26.51
CA ASP A 227 8.43 1.39 26.33
C ASP A 227 7.65 1.71 25.03
N VAL A 228 7.50 2.99 24.68
CA VAL A 228 6.92 3.42 23.39
C VAL A 228 7.84 3.02 22.23
N LYS A 229 9.16 3.21 22.38
CA LYS A 229 10.15 2.79 21.38
C LYS A 229 10.11 1.28 21.15
N VAL A 230 10.00 0.49 22.22
CA VAL A 230 9.86 -0.97 22.11
C VAL A 230 8.57 -1.32 21.36
N SER A 231 7.44 -0.69 21.68
CA SER A 231 6.19 -0.92 20.96
C SER A 231 6.29 -0.53 19.47
N LEU A 232 6.99 0.55 19.15
CA LEU A 232 7.23 0.97 17.77
C LEU A 232 8.06 -0.09 17.01
N VAL A 233 9.15 -0.57 17.58
CA VAL A 233 9.98 -1.61 16.95
C VAL A 233 9.16 -2.88 16.75
N LEU A 234 8.37 -3.29 17.74
CA LEU A 234 7.55 -4.49 17.67
C LEU A 234 6.47 -4.39 16.58
N ILE A 235 5.78 -3.25 16.43
CA ILE A 235 4.77 -3.09 15.38
C ILE A 235 5.41 -3.01 14.01
N LEU A 236 6.54 -2.33 13.84
CA LEU A 236 7.28 -2.28 12.57
C LEU A 236 7.81 -3.67 12.18
N SER A 237 8.31 -4.44 13.16
CA SER A 237 8.67 -5.85 12.93
C SER A 237 7.46 -6.70 12.53
N SER A 238 6.30 -6.50 13.18
CA SER A 238 5.06 -7.16 12.81
C SER A 238 4.65 -6.82 11.38
N VAL A 239 4.75 -5.53 10.99
CA VAL A 239 4.51 -5.07 9.61
C VAL A 239 5.42 -5.80 8.62
N PHE A 240 6.71 -5.84 8.88
CA PHE A 240 7.67 -6.57 8.03
C PHE A 240 7.28 -8.05 7.89
N LEU A 241 6.98 -8.73 9.00
CA LEU A 241 6.70 -10.16 9.02
C LEU A 241 5.40 -10.51 8.32
N TRP A 242 4.30 -9.77 8.51
CA TRP A 242 3.06 -10.08 7.82
C TRP A 242 3.13 -9.73 6.31
N PHE A 243 3.90 -8.69 5.93
CA PHE A 243 4.20 -8.43 4.52
C PHE A 243 5.03 -9.57 3.90
N MET A 244 5.98 -10.14 4.64
CA MET A 244 6.72 -11.35 4.22
C MET A 244 5.75 -12.49 3.89
N ALA A 245 4.80 -12.78 4.78
CA ALA A 245 3.81 -13.83 4.57
C ALA A 245 2.90 -13.56 3.36
N TYR A 246 2.34 -12.36 3.29
CA TYR A 246 1.39 -11.99 2.24
C TYR A 246 2.05 -11.91 0.85
N ASN A 247 3.21 -11.26 0.76
CA ASN A 247 3.92 -11.11 -0.51
C ASN A 247 4.37 -12.46 -1.08
N ALA A 248 4.82 -13.41 -0.24
CA ALA A 248 5.17 -14.75 -0.72
C ALA A 248 3.99 -15.39 -1.44
N VAL A 249 2.80 -15.35 -0.84
CA VAL A 249 1.60 -15.92 -1.44
C VAL A 249 1.21 -15.18 -2.71
N THR A 250 1.13 -13.85 -2.69
CA THR A 250 0.69 -13.08 -3.87
C THR A 250 1.63 -13.19 -5.06
N THR A 251 2.94 -13.35 -4.84
CA THR A 251 3.93 -13.44 -5.93
C THR A 251 4.15 -14.84 -6.45
N ALA A 252 4.06 -15.88 -5.59
CA ALA A 252 4.41 -17.25 -5.98
C ALA A 252 3.20 -18.18 -6.13
N PHE A 253 1.98 -17.76 -5.72
CA PHE A 253 0.80 -18.62 -5.73
C PHE A 253 0.41 -19.11 -7.12
N SER A 254 0.55 -18.29 -8.15
CA SER A 254 0.23 -18.73 -9.52
C SER A 254 1.13 -19.89 -9.97
N ARG A 255 2.42 -19.82 -9.64
CA ARG A 255 3.36 -20.91 -9.92
C ARG A 255 3.08 -22.13 -9.05
N TYR A 256 2.72 -21.92 -7.78
CA TYR A 256 2.27 -23.00 -6.90
C TYR A 256 1.09 -23.77 -7.51
N CYS A 257 0.08 -23.05 -8.05
CA CYS A 257 -1.08 -23.70 -8.68
C CYS A 257 -0.67 -24.54 -9.91
N VAL A 258 0.23 -24.03 -10.74
CA VAL A 258 0.72 -24.74 -11.92
C VAL A 258 1.53 -25.97 -11.51
N GLU A 259 2.50 -25.82 -10.62
CA GLU A 259 3.45 -26.88 -10.26
C GLU A 259 2.83 -27.96 -9.35
N ILE A 260 1.98 -27.59 -8.41
CA ILE A 260 1.44 -28.50 -7.40
C ILE A 260 0.07 -29.05 -7.80
N TRP A 261 -0.77 -28.23 -8.44
CA TRP A 261 -2.15 -28.63 -8.79
C TRP A 261 -2.34 -28.94 -10.28
N GLY A 262 -1.34 -28.62 -11.14
CA GLY A 262 -1.51 -28.71 -12.60
C GLY A 262 -2.61 -27.78 -13.13
N ALA A 263 -2.89 -26.69 -12.40
CA ALA A 263 -3.94 -25.74 -12.75
C ALA A 263 -3.41 -24.69 -13.74
N ASP A 264 -4.33 -24.10 -14.51
CA ASP A 264 -3.98 -22.99 -15.40
C ASP A 264 -3.78 -21.66 -14.65
N LEU A 265 -3.05 -20.72 -15.28
CA LEU A 265 -2.78 -19.40 -14.72
C LEU A 265 -4.05 -18.55 -14.56
N GLY A 266 -5.07 -18.77 -15.37
CA GLY A 266 -6.34 -18.04 -15.27
C GLY A 266 -7.07 -18.37 -13.97
N THR A 267 -7.11 -19.64 -13.61
CA THR A 267 -7.70 -20.11 -12.35
C THR A 267 -6.97 -19.53 -11.14
N SER A 268 -5.64 -19.58 -11.14
CA SER A 268 -4.86 -19.01 -10.02
C SER A 268 -5.07 -17.50 -9.86
N SER A 269 -5.13 -16.76 -10.98
CA SER A 269 -5.42 -15.33 -10.99
C SER A 269 -6.82 -15.02 -10.46
N SER A 270 -7.81 -15.89 -10.72
CA SER A 270 -9.16 -15.70 -10.23
C SER A 270 -9.26 -15.79 -8.69
N TYR A 271 -8.48 -16.66 -8.04
CA TYR A 271 -8.40 -16.70 -6.57
C TYR A 271 -7.83 -15.41 -5.98
N LEU A 272 -6.75 -14.89 -6.58
CA LEU A 272 -6.14 -13.62 -6.16
C LEU A 272 -7.09 -12.42 -6.39
N LEU A 273 -7.87 -12.45 -7.46
CA LEU A 273 -8.89 -11.45 -7.75
C LEU A 273 -9.97 -11.44 -6.66
N VAL A 274 -10.45 -12.60 -6.23
CA VAL A 274 -11.43 -12.71 -5.14
C VAL A 274 -10.88 -12.14 -3.84
N ALA A 275 -9.60 -12.40 -3.50
CA ALA A 275 -8.95 -11.79 -2.34
C ALA A 275 -8.95 -10.24 -2.44
N THR A 276 -8.63 -9.70 -3.61
CA THR A 276 -8.61 -8.25 -3.85
C THR A 276 -10.00 -7.64 -3.71
N ILE A 277 -11.03 -8.24 -4.32
CA ILE A 277 -12.42 -7.76 -4.23
C ILE A 277 -12.90 -7.81 -2.77
N ALA A 278 -12.65 -8.91 -2.06
CA ALA A 278 -13.02 -9.06 -0.65
C ALA A 278 -12.33 -8.03 0.24
N ALA A 279 -11.04 -7.74 -0.02
CA ALA A 279 -10.31 -6.71 0.70
C ALA A 279 -10.92 -5.31 0.49
N ILE A 280 -11.21 -4.94 -0.76
CA ILE A 280 -11.83 -3.65 -1.10
C ILE A 280 -13.18 -3.51 -0.40
N ALA A 281 -14.03 -4.52 -0.47
CA ALA A 281 -15.34 -4.53 0.18
C ALA A 281 -15.24 -4.43 1.70
N ALA A 282 -14.18 -5.01 2.30
CA ALA A 282 -13.99 -5.06 3.73
C ALA A 282 -13.37 -3.77 4.33
N PHE A 283 -12.71 -2.91 3.55
CA PHE A 283 -12.02 -1.73 4.09
C PHE A 283 -12.92 -0.86 4.96
N VAL A 284 -14.07 -0.46 4.46
CA VAL A 284 -14.98 0.45 5.18
C VAL A 284 -15.60 -0.23 6.41
N PRO A 285 -16.19 -1.44 6.33
CA PRO A 285 -16.67 -2.15 7.51
C PRO A 285 -15.62 -2.32 8.59
N LEU A 286 -14.38 -2.70 8.22
CA LEU A 286 -13.28 -2.91 9.16
C LEU A 286 -12.83 -1.62 9.85
N GLY A 287 -12.88 -0.47 9.16
CA GLY A 287 -12.63 0.83 9.76
C GLY A 287 -13.65 1.17 10.86
N PHE A 288 -14.92 0.76 10.70
CA PHE A 288 -15.94 0.91 11.75
C PHE A 288 -15.77 -0.10 12.89
N ILE A 289 -15.50 -1.36 12.57
CA ILE A 289 -15.30 -2.42 13.55
C ILE A 289 -14.10 -2.08 14.45
N SER A 290 -12.96 -1.71 13.86
CA SER A 290 -11.75 -1.39 14.61
C SER A 290 -11.91 -0.21 15.57
N SER A 291 -12.77 0.78 15.21
CA SER A 291 -13.07 1.89 16.10
C SER A 291 -13.90 1.49 17.33
N LYS A 292 -14.55 0.30 17.33
CA LYS A 292 -15.31 -0.24 18.46
C LYS A 292 -14.50 -1.20 19.32
N ILE A 293 -13.70 -2.08 18.69
CA ILE A 293 -12.97 -3.15 19.39
C ILE A 293 -11.53 -2.78 19.72
N GLY A 294 -11.01 -1.69 19.14
CA GLY A 294 -9.62 -1.29 19.19
C GLY A 294 -8.81 -1.80 17.99
N ARG A 295 -7.78 -1.03 17.62
CA ARG A 295 -6.95 -1.30 16.42
C ARG A 295 -6.10 -2.54 16.59
N LYS A 296 -5.46 -2.69 17.76
CA LYS A 296 -4.63 -3.86 18.07
C LYS A 296 -5.40 -5.16 17.92
N LYS A 297 -6.62 -5.23 18.47
CA LYS A 297 -7.47 -6.42 18.34
C LYS A 297 -7.86 -6.69 16.89
N ALA A 298 -8.18 -5.64 16.12
CA ALA A 298 -8.50 -5.78 14.71
C ALA A 298 -7.31 -6.32 13.90
N VAL A 299 -6.08 -5.84 14.15
CA VAL A 299 -4.86 -6.35 13.51
C VAL A 299 -4.62 -7.82 13.89
N LEU A 300 -4.70 -8.16 15.18
CA LEU A 300 -4.53 -9.54 15.65
C LEU A 300 -5.55 -10.49 15.00
N LEU A 301 -6.83 -10.09 14.92
CA LEU A 301 -7.87 -10.87 14.24
C LEU A 301 -7.55 -11.05 12.75
N GLY A 302 -7.08 -9.99 12.07
CA GLY A 302 -6.66 -10.07 10.68
C GLY A 302 -5.51 -11.05 10.47
N ILE A 303 -4.46 -10.97 11.29
CA ILE A 303 -3.31 -11.90 11.22
C ILE A 303 -3.76 -13.33 11.50
N THR A 304 -4.59 -13.54 12.54
CA THR A 304 -5.11 -14.87 12.88
C THR A 304 -5.91 -15.45 11.71
N LEU A 305 -6.79 -14.66 11.11
CA LEU A 305 -7.61 -15.10 9.96
C LEU A 305 -6.73 -15.54 8.79
N MET A 306 -5.73 -14.74 8.45
CA MET A 306 -4.77 -15.10 7.38
C MET A 306 -3.98 -16.36 7.73
N THR A 307 -3.46 -16.45 8.96
CA THR A 307 -2.69 -17.62 9.42
C THR A 307 -3.51 -18.90 9.35
N VAL A 308 -4.75 -18.89 9.83
CA VAL A 308 -5.67 -20.05 9.76
C VAL A 308 -5.94 -20.44 8.31
N CYS A 309 -6.20 -19.47 7.43
CA CYS A 309 -6.38 -19.71 6.01
C CYS A 309 -5.14 -20.37 5.36
N TYR A 310 -3.94 -19.89 5.68
CA TYR A 310 -2.70 -20.49 5.17
C TYR A 310 -2.46 -21.90 5.74
N VAL A 311 -2.78 -22.14 7.01
CA VAL A 311 -2.72 -23.51 7.59
C VAL A 311 -3.67 -24.45 6.85
N ILE A 312 -4.92 -24.05 6.59
CA ILE A 312 -5.88 -24.85 5.84
C ILE A 312 -5.36 -25.11 4.41
N ALA A 313 -4.78 -24.11 3.75
CA ALA A 313 -4.24 -24.21 2.40
C ALA A 313 -3.09 -25.23 2.28
N ILE A 314 -2.31 -25.49 3.35
CA ILE A 314 -1.26 -26.54 3.37
C ILE A 314 -1.85 -27.92 3.05
N PHE A 315 -3.07 -28.21 3.52
CA PHE A 315 -3.71 -29.52 3.37
C PHE A 315 -4.46 -29.66 2.03
N ILE A 316 -4.63 -28.60 1.26
CA ILE A 316 -5.29 -28.64 -0.04
C ILE A 316 -4.28 -29.02 -1.11
N LYS A 317 -4.44 -30.22 -1.67
CA LYS A 317 -3.49 -30.80 -2.64
C LYS A 317 -3.97 -30.73 -4.09
N ALA A 318 -5.18 -30.24 -4.33
CA ALA A 318 -5.75 -30.09 -5.66
C ALA A 318 -6.62 -28.83 -5.74
N GLN A 319 -6.86 -28.40 -6.97
CA GLN A 319 -7.75 -27.28 -7.24
C GLN A 319 -9.16 -27.54 -6.67
N THR A 320 -9.69 -26.60 -5.89
CA THR A 320 -11.01 -26.71 -5.27
C THR A 320 -11.70 -25.36 -5.15
N PRO A 321 -13.04 -25.27 -5.29
CA PRO A 321 -13.79 -24.05 -5.05
C PRO A 321 -13.62 -23.47 -3.65
N LEU A 322 -13.23 -24.29 -2.66
CA LEU A 322 -12.95 -23.82 -1.29
C LEU A 322 -11.86 -22.74 -1.26
N MET A 323 -10.93 -22.74 -2.22
CA MET A 323 -9.87 -21.73 -2.30
C MET A 323 -10.40 -20.33 -2.56
N TYR A 324 -11.55 -20.15 -3.22
CA TYR A 324 -12.19 -18.83 -3.35
C TYR A 324 -12.59 -18.28 -1.98
N ALA A 325 -13.17 -19.13 -1.11
CA ALA A 325 -13.52 -18.72 0.24
C ALA A 325 -12.28 -18.41 1.08
N ILE A 326 -11.23 -19.24 0.99
CA ILE A 326 -9.96 -19.04 1.69
C ILE A 326 -9.32 -17.70 1.26
N PHE A 327 -9.21 -17.44 -0.03
CA PHE A 327 -8.63 -16.20 -0.53
C PHE A 327 -9.51 -14.99 -0.23
N GLY A 328 -10.83 -15.12 -0.23
CA GLY A 328 -11.74 -14.09 0.25
C GLY A 328 -11.46 -13.71 1.71
N LEU A 329 -11.30 -14.71 2.58
CA LEU A 329 -10.95 -14.50 3.99
C LEU A 329 -9.54 -13.92 4.17
N VAL A 330 -8.56 -14.35 3.38
CA VAL A 330 -7.21 -13.74 3.34
C VAL A 330 -7.30 -12.27 2.98
N GLY A 331 -8.11 -11.90 1.97
CA GLY A 331 -8.34 -10.51 1.59
C GLY A 331 -8.95 -9.67 2.72
N ILE A 332 -9.94 -10.21 3.43
CA ILE A 332 -10.54 -9.55 4.61
C ILE A 332 -9.49 -9.38 5.72
N GLY A 333 -8.70 -10.42 6.00
CA GLY A 333 -7.62 -10.37 6.99
C GLY A 333 -6.59 -9.29 6.64
N TRP A 334 -6.14 -9.25 5.40
CA TRP A 334 -5.22 -8.23 4.89
C TRP A 334 -5.79 -6.82 5.02
N ALA A 335 -7.06 -6.61 4.67
CA ALA A 335 -7.73 -5.32 4.83
C ALA A 335 -7.79 -4.88 6.30
N SER A 336 -8.08 -5.81 7.22
CA SER A 336 -8.10 -5.53 8.66
C SER A 336 -6.76 -5.04 9.20
N ILE A 337 -5.68 -5.64 8.73
CA ILE A 337 -4.31 -5.24 9.11
C ILE A 337 -4.00 -3.85 8.51
N ASN A 338 -4.21 -3.67 7.21
CA ASN A 338 -3.86 -2.44 6.49
C ASN A 338 -4.58 -1.19 7.03
N VAL A 339 -5.88 -1.31 7.32
CA VAL A 339 -6.69 -0.20 7.85
C VAL A 339 -6.17 0.29 9.20
N ASN A 340 -5.58 -0.60 10.00
CA ASN A 340 -5.29 -0.33 11.40
C ASN A 340 -3.80 -0.21 11.72
N SER A 341 -2.91 -0.94 11.05
CA SER A 341 -1.47 -0.96 11.37
C SER A 341 -0.78 0.38 11.12
N PHE A 342 -1.07 1.04 10.00
CA PHE A 342 -0.52 2.35 9.69
C PHE A 342 -0.94 3.42 10.71
N PRO A 343 -2.25 3.61 11.05
CA PRO A 343 -2.64 4.52 12.11
C PRO A 343 -1.98 4.22 13.47
N MET A 344 -1.76 2.95 13.82
CA MET A 344 -1.08 2.59 15.07
C MET A 344 0.37 3.07 15.12
N VAL A 345 1.10 2.99 14.00
CA VAL A 345 2.47 3.50 13.92
C VAL A 345 2.49 5.02 14.06
N VAL A 346 1.58 5.71 13.35
CA VAL A 346 1.48 7.17 13.40
C VAL A 346 1.04 7.69 14.77
N GLU A 347 0.22 6.95 15.52
CA GLU A 347 -0.19 7.32 16.88
C GLU A 347 0.98 7.41 17.87
N MET A 348 2.07 6.68 17.60
CA MET A 348 3.27 6.72 18.43
C MET A 348 4.22 7.88 18.07
N SER A 349 3.88 8.66 17.01
CA SER A 349 4.63 9.87 16.69
C SER A 349 4.26 11.02 17.65
N SER A 350 5.21 11.90 17.96
CA SER A 350 4.89 13.23 18.43
C SER A 350 4.25 14.02 17.27
N GLY A 351 3.31 14.93 17.54
CA GLY A 351 2.51 15.61 16.50
C GLY A 351 3.32 16.28 15.38
N SER A 352 4.62 16.53 15.56
CA SER A 352 5.55 17.08 14.56
C SER A 352 6.18 16.04 13.62
N ASP A 353 6.15 14.73 13.94
CA ASP A 353 6.96 13.70 13.27
C ASP A 353 6.14 12.67 12.47
N VAL A 354 4.90 12.98 12.12
CA VAL A 354 3.97 12.05 11.42
C VAL A 354 4.55 11.53 10.11
N GLY A 355 5.18 12.39 9.32
CA GLY A 355 5.79 12.00 8.04
C GLY A 355 6.95 11.03 8.21
N LYS A 356 7.80 11.25 9.23
CA LYS A 356 8.90 10.35 9.57
C LYS A 356 8.41 8.95 9.92
N TYR A 357 7.35 8.84 10.73
CA TYR A 357 6.79 7.55 11.14
C TYR A 357 6.01 6.89 9.99
N THR A 358 5.37 7.67 9.13
CA THR A 358 4.82 7.19 7.86
C THR A 358 5.92 6.58 6.99
N GLY A 359 7.07 7.26 6.89
CA GLY A 359 8.24 6.75 6.19
C GLY A 359 8.74 5.43 6.77
N PHE A 360 8.86 5.31 8.09
CA PHE A 360 9.26 4.05 8.74
C PHE A 360 8.30 2.90 8.42
N TYR A 361 6.98 3.12 8.46
CA TYR A 361 6.00 2.10 8.10
C TYR A 361 6.26 1.56 6.69
N TYR A 362 6.44 2.44 5.71
CA TYR A 362 6.70 2.05 4.34
C TYR A 362 8.09 1.43 4.15
N THR A 363 9.11 1.90 4.86
CA THR A 363 10.45 1.29 4.84
C THR A 363 10.39 -0.19 5.20
N PHE A 364 9.70 -0.53 6.29
CA PHE A 364 9.58 -1.94 6.71
C PHE A 364 8.74 -2.77 5.76
N SER A 365 7.67 -2.20 5.17
CA SER A 365 6.88 -2.89 4.15
C SER A 365 7.67 -3.13 2.85
N MET A 366 8.45 -2.13 2.39
CA MET A 366 9.29 -2.26 1.19
C MET A 366 10.46 -3.23 1.41
N ALA A 367 11.08 -3.20 2.60
CA ALA A 367 12.10 -4.18 2.97
C ALA A 367 11.55 -5.62 2.89
N ALA A 368 10.31 -5.85 3.33
CA ALA A 368 9.65 -7.13 3.18
C ALA A 368 9.42 -7.51 1.69
N GLN A 369 9.03 -6.56 0.86
CA GLN A 369 8.83 -6.79 -0.59
C GLN A 369 10.12 -7.22 -1.29
N ILE A 370 11.28 -6.69 -0.89
CA ILE A 370 12.58 -7.10 -1.43
C ILE A 370 13.00 -8.47 -0.86
N THR A 371 12.86 -8.64 0.46
CA THR A 371 13.37 -9.84 1.16
C THR A 371 12.55 -11.08 0.82
N THR A 372 11.23 -10.92 0.63
CA THR A 372 10.31 -12.05 0.41
C THR A 372 10.68 -12.90 -0.81
N PRO A 373 10.78 -12.34 -2.04
CA PRO A 373 11.10 -13.17 -3.21
C PRO A 373 12.47 -13.81 -3.14
N LEU A 374 13.46 -13.13 -2.51
CA LEU A 374 14.80 -13.67 -2.32
C LEU A 374 14.79 -14.87 -1.36
N LEU A 375 14.16 -14.70 -0.20
CA LEU A 375 14.13 -15.76 0.83
C LEU A 375 13.21 -16.90 0.42
N SER A 376 12.00 -16.61 -0.08
CA SER A 376 11.07 -17.67 -0.51
C SER A 376 11.61 -18.43 -1.73
N GLY A 377 12.20 -17.74 -2.70
CA GLY A 377 12.86 -18.36 -3.84
C GLY A 377 14.01 -19.27 -3.42
N PHE A 378 14.90 -18.76 -2.54
CA PHE A 378 15.98 -19.59 -2.00
C PHE A 378 15.47 -20.87 -1.32
N LEU A 379 14.39 -20.78 -0.53
CA LEU A 379 13.81 -21.94 0.15
C LEU A 379 13.14 -22.91 -0.84
N ILE A 380 12.44 -22.40 -1.84
CA ILE A 380 11.83 -23.21 -2.91
C ILE A 380 12.89 -24.03 -3.65
N ASP A 381 14.02 -23.40 -3.99
CA ASP A 381 15.06 -24.04 -4.79
C ASP A 381 15.93 -25.02 -3.99
N ASN A 382 16.17 -24.76 -2.68
CA ASN A 382 17.19 -25.49 -1.91
C ASN A 382 16.65 -26.49 -0.89
N LEU A 383 15.37 -26.41 -0.45
CA LEU A 383 14.80 -27.35 0.53
C LEU A 383 14.29 -28.65 -0.09
N GLY A 384 14.29 -28.79 -1.41
CA GLY A 384 13.76 -29.98 -2.10
C GLY A 384 12.22 -30.14 -2.03
N TRP A 385 11.51 -29.20 -1.45
CA TRP A 385 10.04 -29.19 -1.36
C TRP A 385 9.37 -28.41 -2.49
N GLY A 386 10.17 -27.69 -3.30
CA GLY A 386 9.66 -26.84 -4.37
C GLY A 386 8.65 -25.83 -3.86
N TYR A 387 7.62 -25.55 -4.64
CA TYR A 387 6.56 -24.60 -4.27
C TYR A 387 5.72 -25.03 -3.07
N SER A 388 5.79 -26.28 -2.58
CA SER A 388 5.10 -26.71 -1.35
C SER A 388 5.56 -25.96 -0.10
N VAL A 389 6.72 -25.28 -0.13
CA VAL A 389 7.21 -24.39 0.93
C VAL A 389 6.33 -23.15 1.12
N LEU A 390 5.55 -22.74 0.11
CA LEU A 390 4.86 -21.47 0.06
C LEU A 390 3.95 -21.22 1.28
N PHE A 391 3.00 -22.09 1.54
CA PHE A 391 2.08 -21.92 2.66
C PHE A 391 2.74 -22.14 4.03
N PRO A 392 3.62 -23.15 4.26
CA PRO A 392 4.41 -23.21 5.49
C PRO A 392 5.21 -21.95 5.78
N TYR A 393 5.86 -21.35 4.77
CA TYR A 393 6.52 -20.05 4.89
C TYR A 393 5.56 -18.97 5.36
N ALA A 394 4.40 -18.83 4.70
CA ALA A 394 3.41 -17.83 5.05
C ALA A 394 2.87 -18.02 6.48
N VAL A 395 2.65 -19.25 6.92
CA VAL A 395 2.24 -19.59 8.30
C VAL A 395 3.30 -19.15 9.31
N ILE A 396 4.58 -19.48 9.08
CA ILE A 396 5.67 -19.13 10.00
C ILE A 396 5.75 -17.61 10.17
N PHE A 397 5.81 -16.87 9.06
CA PHE A 397 5.96 -15.40 9.12
C PHE A 397 4.72 -14.71 9.66
N SER A 398 3.51 -15.17 9.35
CA SER A 398 2.28 -14.63 9.95
C SER A 398 2.16 -14.95 11.44
N ALA A 399 2.56 -16.14 11.88
CA ALA A 399 2.60 -16.50 13.31
C ALA A 399 3.63 -15.64 14.08
N LEU A 400 4.83 -15.42 13.54
CA LEU A 400 5.81 -14.52 14.11
C LEU A 400 5.29 -13.07 14.18
N SER A 401 4.57 -12.62 13.17
CA SER A 401 3.89 -11.31 13.18
C SER A 401 2.85 -11.23 14.28
N PHE A 402 2.05 -12.28 14.48
CA PHE A 402 1.09 -12.36 15.58
C PHE A 402 1.79 -12.24 16.94
N MET A 403 2.88 -12.98 17.13
CA MET A 403 3.65 -12.94 18.37
C MET A 403 4.21 -11.53 18.66
N THR A 404 4.85 -10.89 17.69
CA THR A 404 5.37 -9.53 17.87
C THR A 404 4.25 -8.54 18.18
N MET A 405 3.09 -8.67 17.51
CA MET A 405 1.92 -7.80 17.70
C MET A 405 1.29 -7.97 19.10
N LEU A 406 1.33 -9.16 19.70
CA LEU A 406 0.84 -9.38 21.05
C LEU A 406 1.53 -8.51 22.10
N PHE A 407 2.83 -8.26 21.94
CA PHE A 407 3.62 -7.48 22.87
C PHE A 407 3.55 -5.96 22.66
N VAL A 408 2.93 -5.49 21.57
CA VAL A 408 2.70 -4.06 21.33
C VAL A 408 1.72 -3.52 22.37
N ARG A 409 2.10 -2.44 23.09
CA ARG A 409 1.30 -1.83 24.17
C ARG A 409 0.79 -0.44 23.82
N HIS A 410 1.38 0.22 22.83
CA HIS A 410 1.08 1.60 22.44
C HIS A 410 0.56 1.66 21.00
N GLY A 411 -0.01 2.81 20.62
CA GLY A 411 -0.55 3.02 19.27
C GLY A 411 -2.02 2.57 19.10
N ASP A 412 -2.63 1.98 20.13
CA ASP A 412 -4.05 1.65 20.10
C ASP A 412 -4.90 2.84 20.58
N SER A 413 -5.93 3.21 19.82
CA SER A 413 -6.92 4.16 20.29
C SER A 413 -7.95 3.42 21.13
N LYS A 414 -8.14 3.87 22.39
CA LYS A 414 -9.23 3.34 23.22
C LYS A 414 -10.57 3.59 22.53
N PRO A 415 -11.51 2.62 22.57
CA PRO A 415 -12.88 2.87 22.13
C PRO A 415 -13.41 4.12 22.85
N GLN A 416 -14.03 5.05 22.13
CA GLN A 416 -14.75 6.14 22.80
C GLN A 416 -15.79 5.51 23.73
N ALA A 417 -15.70 5.80 25.03
CA ALA A 417 -16.79 5.53 25.95
C ALA A 417 -18.05 6.15 25.33
N LYS A 418 -19.14 5.41 25.24
CA LYS A 418 -20.43 6.02 24.92
C LYS A 418 -20.64 7.08 25.98
N ALA A 419 -20.81 8.34 25.58
CA ALA A 419 -21.31 9.37 26.47
C ALA A 419 -22.54 8.76 27.18
N SER A 420 -22.50 8.69 28.49
CA SER A 420 -23.61 8.15 29.23
C SER A 420 -24.83 9.04 28.91
N VAL A 421 -26.03 8.43 28.85
CA VAL A 421 -27.27 9.19 28.61
C VAL A 421 -27.42 10.32 29.64
N LEU A 422 -26.73 10.22 30.78
CA LEU A 422 -26.72 11.20 31.88
C LEU A 422 -25.87 12.45 31.57
N GLU A 423 -24.80 12.35 30.72
CA GLU A 423 -23.99 13.52 30.33
C GLU A 423 -24.72 14.46 29.35
N ASN A 424 -25.81 14.03 28.73
CA ASN A 424 -26.63 14.90 27.87
C ASN A 424 -27.65 15.74 28.66
N PHE A 425 -27.76 15.56 29.97
CA PHE A 425 -28.70 16.31 30.83
C PHE A 425 -28.03 17.50 31.55
N ASP A 426 -26.68 17.61 31.52
CA ASP A 426 -25.93 18.68 32.23
C ASP A 426 -25.59 19.89 31.35
N VAL A 427 -26.26 20.10 30.22
CA VAL A 427 -25.98 21.25 29.30
C VAL A 427 -27.23 22.14 29.10
N GLU A 428 -28.10 22.24 30.08
CA GLU A 428 -29.11 23.28 30.13
C GLU A 428 -29.21 23.80 31.59
N ASP A 429 -28.30 24.76 31.91
CA ASP A 429 -28.54 25.86 32.87
C ASP A 429 -27.68 27.06 32.50
#